data_b417367f7014b17b2b5ea52d665736e6
#
_entry.id   b417367f7014b17b2b5ea52d665736e6
#
_cell.length_a   1.000
_cell.length_b   1.000
_cell.length_c   1.000
_cell.angle_alpha   90.00
_cell.angle_beta   90.00
_cell.angle_gamma   90.00
#
_symmetry.space_group_name_H-M   'P 1'
#
loop_
_entity.id
_entity.type
_entity.pdbx_description
1 polymer ?
#
loop_
_entity_poly.entity_id
_entity_poly.type
_entity_poly.pdbx_seq_one_letter_code
_entity_poly.pdbx_strand_id
1 'polypeptide(L)'
;MTELPVPGRPARLPRRALLRGGAAAGALLGLAACAGLEPPAAPSPLPAGPSPLASPAPSSAPGDAPASPEAAAPPATPQGPAAELVRAHSGRPEVALTFHGAGTRALDRKVLEALAHGGAQVTVLAVGTWLAQYPDAAKMVLDLGHELGNHTWSHRTMSRLSVADQRTEIERCRDRIAALTGGPGAFFRQSAAQHATAEQLRLAGAAGYPRVLSYDLDSLDWTDPGPATVCAQLRTATAGSVVSMHLGHQGTLAAIPQILADLDARGLRPVTATQLFA
;
A
#
# COMPACT_ATOMS: atom_id res chain seq x y z
N MET A 1 -13.63 -17.47 -65.88
CA MET A 1 -13.65 -18.50 -64.84
C MET A 1 -12.23 -18.90 -64.59
N THR A 2 -11.62 -18.36 -63.57
CA THR A 2 -10.24 -18.67 -63.19
C THR A 2 -10.25 -18.77 -61.67
N GLU A 3 -10.09 -20.01 -61.16
CA GLU A 3 -10.07 -20.31 -59.72
C GLU A 3 -8.82 -19.77 -59.03
N LEU A 4 -9.02 -19.20 -57.83
CA LEU A 4 -7.94 -18.81 -56.92
C LEU A 4 -7.62 -19.97 -55.98
N PRO A 5 -6.34 -20.19 -55.62
CA PRO A 5 -5.93 -21.29 -54.75
C PRO A 5 -6.15 -20.97 -53.24
N VAL A 6 -6.56 -22.01 -52.51
CA VAL A 6 -6.79 -22.03 -51.04
C VAL A 6 -5.45 -22.10 -50.30
N PRO A 7 -5.19 -21.32 -49.26
CA PRO A 7 -3.96 -21.44 -48.46
C PRO A 7 -4.02 -22.62 -47.48
N GLY A 8 -2.92 -23.39 -47.46
CA GLY A 8 -2.75 -24.60 -46.65
C GLY A 8 -2.62 -24.37 -45.14
N ARG A 9 -3.04 -25.37 -44.39
CA ARG A 9 -2.91 -25.48 -42.92
C ARG A 9 -1.45 -25.58 -42.49
N PRO A 10 -1.05 -24.94 -41.37
CA PRO A 10 0.28 -25.18 -40.79
C PRO A 10 0.37 -26.52 -40.07
N ALA A 11 1.52 -27.19 -40.26
CA ALA A 11 1.86 -28.48 -39.69
C ALA A 11 2.07 -28.48 -38.19
N ARG A 12 1.57 -29.51 -37.51
CA ARG A 12 1.82 -29.80 -36.11
C ARG A 12 3.21 -30.42 -35.92
N LEU A 13 4.05 -29.84 -35.08
CA LEU A 13 5.31 -30.43 -34.64
C LEU A 13 5.09 -31.41 -33.47
N PRO A 14 5.79 -32.56 -33.42
CA PRO A 14 5.60 -33.54 -32.38
C PRO A 14 6.40 -33.23 -31.10
N ARG A 15 5.75 -33.45 -29.95
CA ARG A 15 6.38 -33.51 -28.64
C ARG A 15 7.29 -34.74 -28.57
N ARG A 16 8.59 -34.57 -28.33
CA ARG A 16 9.48 -35.65 -27.88
C ARG A 16 9.98 -35.32 -26.49
N ALA A 17 9.59 -36.19 -25.57
CA ALA A 17 10.14 -36.36 -24.23
C ALA A 17 11.59 -36.87 -24.31
N LEU A 18 12.46 -36.36 -23.43
CA LEU A 18 13.73 -36.99 -23.11
C LEU A 18 13.87 -37.05 -21.59
N LEU A 19 13.75 -38.28 -21.13
CA LEU A 19 14.09 -38.75 -19.80
C LEU A 19 15.53 -39.28 -19.80
N ARG A 20 16.19 -39.21 -18.65
CA ARG A 20 17.23 -40.09 -18.12
C ARG A 20 18.69 -39.65 -18.13
N GLY A 21 19.25 -39.73 -16.95
CA GLY A 21 20.59 -40.10 -16.51
C GLY A 21 21.12 -39.12 -15.49
N GLY A 22 21.58 -39.47 -14.28
CA GLY A 22 21.90 -40.70 -13.67
C GLY A 22 22.81 -40.38 -12.49
N ALA A 23 22.74 -41.12 -11.45
CA ALA A 23 23.34 -41.03 -10.15
C ALA A 23 24.87 -40.94 -10.10
N ALA A 24 25.43 -40.33 -9.05
CA ALA A 24 26.54 -40.88 -8.29
C ALA A 24 26.70 -40.22 -6.90
N ALA A 25 26.81 -41.05 -5.97
CA ALA A 25 27.01 -41.00 -4.55
C ALA A 25 28.35 -40.36 -4.13
N GLY A 26 28.35 -39.82 -2.89
CA GLY A 26 29.56 -39.43 -2.17
C GLY A 26 29.20 -39.12 -0.73
N ALA A 27 29.17 -40.17 0.10
CA ALA A 27 29.07 -40.05 1.53
C ALA A 27 30.44 -39.70 2.12
N LEU A 28 30.49 -38.69 3.01
CA LEU A 28 31.57 -38.53 3.99
C LEU A 28 30.94 -38.14 5.32
N LEU A 29 31.03 -39.08 6.24
CA LEU A 29 30.75 -38.93 7.66
C LEU A 29 31.83 -38.03 8.30
N GLY A 30 31.39 -37.00 8.98
CA GLY A 30 32.20 -36.20 9.89
C GLY A 30 31.45 -36.00 11.21
N LEU A 31 31.76 -36.87 12.19
CA LEU A 31 31.41 -36.70 13.59
C LEU A 31 32.23 -35.54 14.14
N ALA A 32 31.62 -34.50 14.66
CA ALA A 32 32.27 -33.54 15.55
C ALA A 32 31.35 -33.21 16.73
N ALA A 33 31.91 -33.36 17.89
CA ALA A 33 31.41 -33.35 19.24
C ALA A 33 30.53 -32.15 19.64
N CYS A 34 29.54 -32.48 20.48
CA CYS A 34 28.81 -31.56 21.34
C CYS A 34 29.75 -30.91 22.37
N ALA A 35 29.89 -29.59 22.32
CA ALA A 35 30.29 -28.78 23.46
C ALA A 35 29.13 -27.91 23.86
N GLY A 36 28.56 -28.15 25.01
CA GLY A 36 27.50 -27.38 25.62
C GLY A 36 27.98 -25.96 25.96
N LEU A 37 27.24 -24.99 25.55
CA LEU A 37 27.31 -23.62 26.06
C LEU A 37 26.03 -23.36 26.87
N GLU A 38 26.21 -23.25 28.18
CA GLU A 38 25.18 -22.81 29.11
C GLU A 38 24.76 -21.35 28.78
N PRO A 39 23.48 -20.99 28.91
CA PRO A 39 23.05 -19.60 28.79
C PRO A 39 23.50 -18.77 29.99
N PRO A 40 23.86 -17.48 29.81
CA PRO A 40 24.25 -16.61 30.89
C PRO A 40 23.09 -16.35 31.85
N ALA A 41 23.38 -16.42 33.14
CA ALA A 41 22.47 -16.18 34.25
C ALA A 41 21.89 -14.73 34.21
N ALA A 42 20.61 -14.61 34.54
CA ALA A 42 19.92 -13.32 34.70
C ALA A 42 20.53 -12.54 35.88
N PRO A 43 20.67 -11.20 35.79
CA PRO A 43 21.14 -10.39 36.89
C PRO A 43 20.09 -10.30 38.01
N SER A 44 20.55 -10.45 39.25
CA SER A 44 19.75 -10.30 40.46
C SER A 44 19.25 -8.89 40.65
N PRO A 45 18.07 -8.69 41.29
CA PRO A 45 17.53 -7.35 41.55
C PRO A 45 18.33 -6.65 42.68
N LEU A 46 18.61 -5.36 42.46
CA LEU A 46 19.23 -4.47 43.44
C LEU A 46 18.25 -4.15 44.60
N PRO A 47 18.75 -3.95 45.84
CA PRO A 47 17.93 -3.65 46.99
C PRO A 47 17.31 -2.23 46.92
N ALA A 48 16.06 -2.15 47.32
CA ALA A 48 15.31 -0.90 47.44
C ALA A 48 15.95 0.08 48.44
N GLY A 49 16.27 1.29 47.99
CA GLY A 49 16.69 2.39 48.84
C GLY A 49 15.50 3.05 49.53
N PRO A 50 15.71 3.79 50.66
CA PRO A 50 14.63 4.31 51.49
C PRO A 50 13.91 5.49 50.83
N SER A 51 12.58 5.53 51.01
CA SER A 51 11.70 6.63 50.62
C SER A 51 12.07 7.95 51.30
N PRO A 52 12.09 9.08 50.58
CA PRO A 52 12.17 10.39 51.23
C PRO A 52 10.80 10.86 51.75
N LEU A 53 10.85 11.44 52.93
CA LEU A 53 9.75 12.06 53.68
C LEU A 53 9.08 13.17 52.85
N ALA A 54 7.76 13.23 52.98
CA ALA A 54 6.90 14.28 52.41
C ALA A 54 7.20 15.66 53.01
N SER A 55 7.43 16.66 52.17
CA SER A 55 7.40 18.07 52.51
C SER A 55 6.05 18.69 52.15
N PRO A 56 5.54 19.68 52.93
CA PRO A 56 4.21 20.23 52.71
C PRO A 56 4.17 21.16 51.50
N ALA A 57 3.06 21.10 50.77
CA ALA A 57 2.75 21.90 49.61
C ALA A 57 2.56 23.39 49.96
N PRO A 58 3.02 24.34 49.13
CA PRO A 58 2.56 25.71 49.18
C PRO A 58 1.20 25.84 48.46
N SER A 59 0.26 26.48 49.11
CA SER A 59 -1.01 26.95 48.55
C SER A 59 -0.74 27.94 47.41
N SER A 60 -1.19 27.63 46.19
CA SER A 60 -1.15 28.54 45.06
C SER A 60 -2.56 28.90 44.62
N ALA A 61 -2.78 30.20 44.44
CA ALA A 61 -4.00 30.80 43.92
C ALA A 61 -4.39 30.31 42.52
N PRO A 62 -5.66 30.46 42.09
CA PRO A 62 -6.13 30.00 40.76
C PRO A 62 -5.52 30.88 39.67
N GLY A 63 -4.56 30.33 38.95
CA GLY A 63 -4.06 30.88 37.69
C GLY A 63 -4.84 30.32 36.53
N ASP A 64 -5.24 31.17 35.62
CA ASP A 64 -5.91 30.83 34.36
C ASP A 64 -5.21 29.67 33.64
N ALA A 65 -5.88 28.53 33.53
CA ALA A 65 -5.44 27.44 32.71
C ALA A 65 -5.58 27.85 31.22
N PRO A 66 -4.55 27.65 30.37
CA PRO A 66 -4.72 27.85 28.95
C PRO A 66 -5.77 26.86 28.45
N ALA A 67 -6.75 27.37 27.68
CA ALA A 67 -7.79 26.57 27.04
C ALA A 67 -7.15 25.42 26.28
N SER A 68 -7.52 24.18 26.59
CA SER A 68 -7.18 23.01 25.80
C SER A 68 -7.59 23.25 24.34
N PRO A 69 -6.77 22.91 23.36
CA PRO A 69 -7.21 23.01 21.97
C PRO A 69 -8.45 22.14 21.80
N GLU A 70 -9.54 22.76 21.38
CA GLU A 70 -10.82 22.13 21.06
C GLU A 70 -10.54 20.98 20.11
N ALA A 71 -10.79 19.75 20.56
CA ALA A 71 -10.63 18.56 19.74
C ALA A 71 -11.52 18.73 18.50
N ALA A 72 -10.90 18.77 17.33
CA ALA A 72 -11.60 18.86 16.06
C ALA A 72 -12.72 17.81 16.04
N ALA A 73 -13.96 18.27 15.78
CA ALA A 73 -15.11 17.39 15.71
C ALA A 73 -14.82 16.24 14.73
N PRO A 74 -15.16 14.99 15.05
CA PRO A 74 -14.97 13.87 14.14
C PRO A 74 -15.70 14.19 12.82
N PRO A 75 -15.11 13.85 11.67
CA PRO A 75 -15.73 14.08 10.37
C PRO A 75 -17.12 13.43 10.35
N ALA A 76 -18.12 14.17 9.86
CA ALA A 76 -19.48 13.69 9.77
C ALA A 76 -19.50 12.32 9.03
N THR A 77 -20.05 11.30 9.67
CA THR A 77 -20.12 9.94 9.12
C THR A 77 -21.07 9.96 7.91
N PRO A 78 -20.63 9.56 6.70
CA PRO A 78 -21.53 9.39 5.57
C PRO A 78 -22.67 8.42 5.92
N GLN A 79 -23.91 8.79 5.60
CA GLN A 79 -25.10 8.02 6.00
C GLN A 79 -25.52 6.97 4.96
N GLY A 80 -24.64 6.55 4.05
CA GLY A 80 -24.96 5.58 3.01
C GLY A 80 -23.75 4.78 2.55
N PRO A 81 -23.94 3.81 1.64
CA PRO A 81 -22.82 3.11 1.02
C PRO A 81 -21.90 4.08 0.28
N ALA A 82 -20.59 3.82 0.35
CA ALA A 82 -19.60 4.58 -0.43
C ALA A 82 -19.82 4.38 -1.94
N ALA A 83 -19.49 5.41 -2.74
CA ALA A 83 -19.42 5.26 -4.19
C ALA A 83 -18.09 4.61 -4.59
N GLU A 84 -18.13 3.60 -5.46
CA GLU A 84 -16.92 3.01 -6.04
C GLU A 84 -16.42 3.86 -7.20
N LEU A 85 -15.15 4.23 -7.17
CA LEU A 85 -14.45 4.96 -8.22
C LEU A 85 -13.41 4.04 -8.87
N VAL A 86 -13.55 3.78 -10.16
CA VAL A 86 -12.67 2.86 -10.90
C VAL A 86 -11.82 3.63 -11.90
N ARG A 87 -12.43 4.62 -12.57
CA ARG A 87 -11.85 5.42 -13.63
C ARG A 87 -12.59 6.77 -13.70
N ALA A 88 -11.87 7.85 -13.99
CA ALA A 88 -12.48 9.15 -14.21
C ALA A 88 -12.90 9.33 -15.67
N HIS A 89 -13.96 10.11 -15.88
CA HIS A 89 -14.52 10.44 -17.20
C HIS A 89 -14.53 11.94 -17.45
N SER A 90 -13.59 12.69 -16.84
CA SER A 90 -13.49 14.15 -16.94
C SER A 90 -13.04 14.66 -18.31
N GLY A 91 -12.45 13.80 -19.16
CA GLY A 91 -11.82 14.20 -20.42
C GLY A 91 -10.46 14.90 -20.25
N ARG A 92 -10.01 15.18 -19.00
CA ARG A 92 -8.70 15.76 -18.74
C ARG A 92 -7.61 14.71 -19.01
N PRO A 93 -6.44 15.10 -19.57
CA PRO A 93 -5.35 14.19 -19.87
C PRO A 93 -4.55 13.82 -18.59
N GLU A 94 -5.22 13.25 -17.61
CA GLU A 94 -4.71 12.93 -16.29
C GLU A 94 -4.85 11.44 -15.98
N VAL A 95 -3.94 10.91 -15.18
CA VAL A 95 -3.97 9.54 -14.66
C VAL A 95 -3.64 9.55 -13.17
N ALA A 96 -4.22 8.66 -12.37
CA ALA A 96 -3.80 8.45 -10.99
C ALA A 96 -2.93 7.20 -10.89
N LEU A 97 -1.65 7.40 -10.53
CA LEU A 97 -0.81 6.31 -10.09
C LEU A 97 -1.09 6.10 -8.60
N THR A 98 -1.57 4.92 -8.23
CA THR A 98 -2.00 4.63 -6.86
C THR A 98 -1.22 3.45 -6.31
N PHE A 99 -0.60 3.62 -5.11
CA PHE A 99 0.31 2.65 -4.53
C PHE A 99 -0.28 2.01 -3.30
N HIS A 100 -0.18 0.68 -3.19
CA HIS A 100 -0.42 0.00 -1.92
C HIS A 100 0.80 0.24 -1.01
N GLY A 101 0.55 0.89 0.12
CA GLY A 101 1.57 1.32 1.07
C GLY A 101 1.97 0.19 2.01
N ALA A 102 2.87 -0.67 1.55
CA ALA A 102 3.54 -1.70 2.33
C ALA A 102 4.92 -1.97 1.74
N GLY A 103 5.97 -2.07 2.58
CA GLY A 103 7.34 -2.30 2.13
C GLY A 103 8.34 -1.92 3.20
N THR A 104 9.61 -1.83 2.83
CA THR A 104 10.63 -1.31 3.74
C THR A 104 10.71 0.20 3.63
N ARG A 105 10.83 0.87 4.78
CA ARG A 105 10.92 2.34 4.88
C ARG A 105 11.91 2.98 3.90
N ALA A 106 13.07 2.32 3.71
CA ALA A 106 14.14 2.86 2.86
C ALA A 106 13.80 2.77 1.36
N LEU A 107 13.20 1.67 0.91
CA LEU A 107 12.80 1.49 -0.49
C LEU A 107 11.59 2.36 -0.83
N ASP A 108 10.60 2.38 0.06
CA ASP A 108 9.38 3.16 -0.13
C ASP A 108 9.68 4.65 -0.26
N ARG A 109 10.61 5.17 0.58
CA ARG A 109 11.11 6.55 0.45
C ARG A 109 11.69 6.81 -0.93
N LYS A 110 12.55 5.92 -1.44
CA LYS A 110 13.18 6.08 -2.77
C LYS A 110 12.13 6.10 -3.89
N VAL A 111 11.10 5.25 -3.81
CA VAL A 111 10.00 5.23 -4.78
C VAL A 111 9.26 6.56 -4.78
N LEU A 112 8.86 7.04 -3.59
CA LEU A 112 8.10 8.29 -3.46
C LEU A 112 8.93 9.53 -3.84
N GLU A 113 10.21 9.57 -3.44
CA GLU A 113 11.14 10.64 -3.85
C GLU A 113 11.35 10.66 -5.37
N ALA A 114 11.51 9.50 -6.02
CA ALA A 114 11.66 9.42 -7.48
C ALA A 114 10.41 9.94 -8.21
N LEU A 115 9.22 9.65 -7.71
CA LEU A 115 7.96 10.18 -8.24
C LEU A 115 7.88 11.70 -8.07
N ALA A 116 8.16 12.20 -6.86
CA ALA A 116 8.13 13.64 -6.56
C ALA A 116 9.16 14.42 -7.40
N HIS A 117 10.40 13.93 -7.52
CA HIS A 117 11.45 14.53 -8.36
C HIS A 117 11.07 14.54 -9.85
N GLY A 118 10.31 13.54 -10.31
CA GLY A 118 9.75 13.50 -11.65
C GLY A 118 8.48 14.32 -11.83
N GLY A 119 8.09 15.13 -10.85
CA GLY A 119 6.92 16.01 -10.91
C GLY A 119 5.58 15.29 -10.77
N ALA A 120 5.57 14.01 -10.38
CA ALA A 120 4.35 13.23 -10.21
C ALA A 120 3.80 13.33 -8.78
N GLN A 121 2.51 13.63 -8.67
CA GLN A 121 1.76 13.45 -7.43
C GLN A 121 0.98 12.14 -7.51
N VAL A 122 1.03 11.33 -6.46
CA VAL A 122 0.40 10.00 -6.42
C VAL A 122 -0.44 9.82 -5.17
N THR A 123 -1.27 8.77 -5.15
CA THR A 123 -2.06 8.41 -3.97
C THR A 123 -1.50 7.12 -3.37
N VAL A 124 -1.10 7.15 -2.11
CA VAL A 124 -0.66 5.99 -1.35
C VAL A 124 -1.80 5.50 -0.48
N LEU A 125 -2.30 4.30 -0.75
CA LEU A 125 -3.28 3.61 0.08
C LEU A 125 -2.50 2.77 1.10
N ALA A 126 -2.38 3.28 2.33
CA ALA A 126 -1.49 2.72 3.34
C ALA A 126 -2.11 1.52 4.05
N VAL A 127 -1.32 0.47 4.24
CA VAL A 127 -1.64 -0.65 5.12
C VAL A 127 -1.37 -0.24 6.57
N GLY A 128 -2.32 -0.48 7.47
CA GLY A 128 -2.22 -0.04 8.86
C GLY A 128 -1.02 -0.61 9.63
N THR A 129 -0.66 -1.88 9.37
CA THR A 129 0.54 -2.51 9.96
C THR A 129 1.83 -1.87 9.49
N TRP A 130 1.90 -1.39 8.25
CA TRP A 130 3.03 -0.61 7.75
C TRP A 130 3.16 0.72 8.49
N LEU A 131 2.05 1.44 8.71
CA LEU A 131 2.02 2.65 9.52
C LEU A 131 2.27 2.40 11.02
N ALA A 132 1.99 1.20 11.52
CA ALA A 132 2.34 0.83 12.90
C ALA A 132 3.85 0.60 13.03
N GLN A 133 4.47 -0.04 12.04
CA GLN A 133 5.90 -0.29 11.99
C GLN A 133 6.71 0.98 11.71
N TYR A 134 6.20 1.86 10.84
CA TYR A 134 6.86 3.10 10.41
C TYR A 134 5.92 4.31 10.60
N PRO A 135 5.75 4.82 11.84
CA PRO A 135 4.80 5.91 12.11
C PRO A 135 5.07 7.20 11.32
N ASP A 136 6.33 7.47 11.00
CA ASP A 136 6.76 8.63 10.21
C ASP A 136 6.49 8.48 8.70
N ALA A 137 6.08 7.28 8.23
CA ALA A 137 5.79 7.05 6.83
C ALA A 137 4.58 7.86 6.34
N ALA A 138 3.56 8.05 7.19
CA ALA A 138 2.41 8.89 6.86
C ALA A 138 2.83 10.33 6.55
N LYS A 139 3.67 10.90 7.44
CA LYS A 139 4.21 12.26 7.24
C LYS A 139 5.11 12.32 6.00
N MET A 140 5.95 11.32 5.77
CA MET A 140 6.79 11.24 4.58
C MET A 140 5.99 11.30 3.27
N VAL A 141 4.87 10.57 3.17
CA VAL A 141 3.98 10.61 2.01
C VAL A 141 3.46 12.02 1.77
N LEU A 142 2.96 12.68 2.82
CA LEU A 142 2.38 14.02 2.73
C LEU A 142 3.44 15.11 2.45
N ASP A 143 4.61 15.06 3.10
CA ASP A 143 5.70 16.04 2.91
C ASP A 143 6.25 16.02 1.48
N LEU A 144 6.18 14.87 0.79
CA LEU A 144 6.56 14.73 -0.62
C LEU A 144 5.45 15.17 -1.59
N GLY A 145 4.32 15.68 -1.07
CA GLY A 145 3.21 16.19 -1.89
C GLY A 145 2.28 15.10 -2.41
N HIS A 146 2.39 13.87 -1.89
CA HIS A 146 1.50 12.77 -2.24
C HIS A 146 0.26 12.74 -1.35
N GLU A 147 -0.76 12.02 -1.78
CA GLU A 147 -2.01 11.82 -1.05
C GLU A 147 -1.98 10.50 -0.26
N LEU A 148 -2.63 10.47 0.90
CA LEU A 148 -2.73 9.29 1.75
C LEU A 148 -4.17 8.80 1.85
N GLY A 149 -4.36 7.48 1.77
CA GLY A 149 -5.62 6.78 1.96
C GLY A 149 -5.45 5.47 2.72
N ASN A 150 -6.54 4.73 2.90
CA ASN A 150 -6.66 3.53 3.71
C ASN A 150 -6.68 2.27 2.84
N HIS A 151 -5.78 1.29 3.12
CA HIS A 151 -5.74 -0.01 2.45
C HIS A 151 -5.87 -1.18 3.42
N THR A 152 -6.82 -1.08 4.36
CA THR A 152 -7.06 -2.05 5.44
C THR A 152 -5.94 -2.08 6.50
N TRP A 153 -6.19 -2.72 7.62
CA TRP A 153 -5.20 -2.79 8.70
C TRP A 153 -4.04 -3.73 8.38
N SER A 154 -4.34 -4.97 7.95
CA SER A 154 -3.35 -6.04 7.83
C SER A 154 -3.26 -6.67 6.45
N HIS A 155 -3.91 -6.07 5.46
CA HIS A 155 -3.92 -6.52 4.06
C HIS A 155 -4.40 -7.96 3.85
N ARG A 156 -5.31 -8.45 4.72
CA ARG A 156 -5.94 -9.77 4.55
C ARG A 156 -6.92 -9.74 3.38
N THR A 157 -7.16 -10.89 2.75
CA THR A 157 -8.18 -11.01 1.69
C THR A 157 -9.57 -10.69 2.26
N MET A 158 -10.08 -9.49 2.00
CA MET A 158 -11.32 -8.97 2.60
C MET A 158 -12.51 -9.90 2.38
N SER A 159 -12.66 -10.49 1.19
CA SER A 159 -13.78 -11.40 0.87
C SER A 159 -13.79 -12.70 1.68
N ARG A 160 -12.71 -13.05 2.38
CA ARG A 160 -12.60 -14.22 3.25
C ARG A 160 -12.85 -13.90 4.72
N LEU A 161 -13.07 -12.65 5.05
CA LEU A 161 -13.29 -12.18 6.42
C LEU A 161 -14.78 -12.13 6.76
N SER A 162 -15.10 -12.31 8.04
CA SER A 162 -16.43 -11.98 8.55
C SER A 162 -16.72 -10.48 8.36
N VAL A 163 -17.99 -10.09 8.32
CA VAL A 163 -18.39 -8.68 8.22
C VAL A 163 -17.80 -7.84 9.38
N ALA A 164 -17.74 -8.41 10.58
CA ALA A 164 -17.13 -7.76 11.74
C ALA A 164 -15.63 -7.54 11.59
N ASP A 165 -14.92 -8.55 11.06
CA ASP A 165 -13.47 -8.41 10.79
C ASP A 165 -13.20 -7.41 9.66
N GLN A 166 -14.01 -7.42 8.58
CA GLN A 166 -13.88 -6.42 7.50
C GLN A 166 -14.04 -5.00 8.04
N ARG A 167 -15.02 -4.78 8.91
CA ARG A 167 -15.21 -3.49 9.60
C ARG A 167 -13.96 -3.12 10.40
N THR A 168 -13.45 -4.04 11.21
CA THR A 168 -12.26 -3.83 12.03
C THR A 168 -11.03 -3.46 11.20
N GLU A 169 -10.84 -4.13 10.05
CA GLU A 169 -9.75 -3.84 9.10
C GLU A 169 -9.83 -2.39 8.59
N ILE A 170 -11.02 -1.91 8.25
CA ILE A 170 -11.23 -0.55 7.76
C ILE A 170 -11.03 0.48 8.88
N GLU A 171 -11.74 0.30 10.00
CA GLU A 171 -11.78 1.29 11.08
C GLU A 171 -10.43 1.43 11.79
N ARG A 172 -9.75 0.33 12.07
CA ARG A 172 -8.44 0.35 12.73
C ARG A 172 -7.37 1.07 11.89
N CYS A 173 -7.38 0.88 10.56
CA CYS A 173 -6.47 1.60 9.69
C CYS A 173 -6.85 3.09 9.58
N ARG A 174 -8.14 3.42 9.46
CA ARG A 174 -8.66 4.79 9.51
C ARG A 174 -8.16 5.53 10.75
N ASP A 175 -8.35 4.93 11.92
CA ASP A 175 -7.99 5.54 13.20
C ASP A 175 -6.48 5.73 13.33
N ARG A 176 -5.69 4.79 12.78
CA ARG A 176 -4.23 4.95 12.72
C ARG A 176 -3.80 6.09 11.82
N ILE A 177 -4.39 6.23 10.64
CA ILE A 177 -4.11 7.35 9.74
C ILE A 177 -4.50 8.67 10.41
N ALA A 178 -5.70 8.75 11.00
CA ALA A 178 -6.18 9.93 11.67
C ALA A 178 -5.29 10.35 12.85
N ALA A 179 -4.80 9.40 13.64
CA ALA A 179 -3.87 9.68 14.75
C ALA A 179 -2.51 10.22 14.26
N LEU A 180 -2.09 9.92 13.04
CA LEU A 180 -0.80 10.36 12.49
C LEU A 180 -0.88 11.66 11.68
N THR A 181 -2.06 11.98 11.12
CA THR A 181 -2.21 13.05 10.13
C THR A 181 -3.33 14.04 10.42
N GLY A 182 -4.14 13.79 11.47
CA GLY A 182 -5.30 14.60 11.81
C GLY A 182 -6.57 14.28 11.01
N GLY A 183 -6.52 13.34 10.06
CA GLY A 183 -7.68 12.95 9.27
C GLY A 183 -7.61 11.49 8.77
N PRO A 184 -8.73 10.90 8.33
CA PRO A 184 -8.84 9.47 8.01
C PRO A 184 -8.16 9.06 6.69
N GLY A 185 -7.62 10.02 5.93
CA GLY A 185 -7.21 9.83 4.53
C GLY A 185 -8.38 10.04 3.55
N ALA A 186 -8.04 10.23 2.26
CA ALA A 186 -9.01 10.64 1.25
C ALA A 186 -9.94 9.51 0.77
N PHE A 187 -9.40 8.28 0.72
CA PHE A 187 -10.09 7.11 0.16
C PHE A 187 -9.86 5.87 1.00
N PHE A 188 -10.77 4.92 0.84
CA PHE A 188 -10.56 3.53 1.21
C PHE A 188 -10.40 2.69 -0.06
N ARG A 189 -9.54 1.65 -0.03
CA ARG A 189 -9.46 0.57 -1.01
C ARG A 189 -9.43 -0.77 -0.28
N GLN A 190 -10.25 -1.71 -0.73
CA GLN A 190 -10.25 -3.09 -0.25
C GLN A 190 -8.96 -3.80 -0.62
N SER A 191 -8.46 -4.70 0.23
CA SER A 191 -7.29 -5.54 -0.05
C SER A 191 -7.66 -6.80 -0.83
N ALA A 192 -6.74 -7.25 -1.69
CA ALA A 192 -6.79 -8.47 -2.48
C ALA A 192 -8.02 -8.60 -3.41
N ALA A 193 -8.51 -7.47 -3.94
CA ALA A 193 -9.57 -7.44 -4.94
C ALA A 193 -9.51 -6.14 -5.74
N GLN A 194 -9.84 -6.20 -7.03
CA GLN A 194 -9.94 -5.03 -7.89
C GLN A 194 -11.17 -4.18 -7.56
N HIS A 195 -12.33 -4.84 -7.34
CA HIS A 195 -13.60 -4.19 -7.07
C HIS A 195 -14.09 -4.46 -5.66
N ALA A 196 -14.79 -3.48 -5.07
CA ALA A 196 -15.44 -3.63 -3.79
C ALA A 196 -16.77 -4.37 -3.94
N THR A 197 -17.11 -5.20 -2.94
CA THR A 197 -18.45 -5.76 -2.83
C THR A 197 -19.44 -4.73 -2.28
N ALA A 198 -20.75 -4.94 -2.48
CA ALA A 198 -21.78 -4.08 -1.91
C ALA A 198 -21.64 -3.94 -0.37
N GLU A 199 -21.23 -5.03 0.31
CA GLU A 199 -20.99 -5.00 1.74
C GLU A 199 -19.77 -4.14 2.10
N GLN A 200 -18.69 -4.20 1.33
CA GLN A 200 -17.51 -3.36 1.55
C GLN A 200 -17.79 -1.88 1.30
N LEU A 201 -18.61 -1.55 0.30
CA LEU A 201 -19.08 -0.18 0.07
C LEU A 201 -19.91 0.33 1.25
N ARG A 202 -20.80 -0.51 1.80
CA ARG A 202 -21.59 -0.17 2.99
C ARG A 202 -20.71 0.03 4.22
N LEU A 203 -19.72 -0.84 4.45
CA LEU A 203 -18.79 -0.73 5.57
C LEU A 203 -17.89 0.49 5.45
N ALA A 204 -17.39 0.80 4.24
CA ALA A 204 -16.59 1.99 3.98
C ALA A 204 -17.38 3.27 4.26
N GLY A 205 -18.65 3.37 3.79
CA GLY A 205 -19.53 4.48 4.07
C GLY A 205 -19.78 4.64 5.58
N ALA A 206 -20.08 3.54 6.30
CA ALA A 206 -20.25 3.54 7.74
C ALA A 206 -18.97 3.96 8.50
N ALA A 207 -17.80 3.67 7.95
CA ALA A 207 -16.51 4.08 8.50
C ALA A 207 -16.13 5.54 8.18
N GLY A 208 -16.96 6.28 7.43
CA GLY A 208 -16.71 7.68 7.10
C GLY A 208 -16.04 7.91 5.74
N TYR A 209 -15.88 6.88 4.90
CA TYR A 209 -15.37 7.02 3.54
C TYR A 209 -16.51 7.15 2.54
N PRO A 210 -16.75 8.33 1.93
CA PRO A 210 -17.79 8.48 0.92
C PRO A 210 -17.43 7.83 -0.41
N ARG A 211 -16.14 7.51 -0.62
CA ARG A 211 -15.59 6.99 -1.87
C ARG A 211 -14.62 5.83 -1.60
N VAL A 212 -14.78 4.76 -2.37
CA VAL A 212 -13.85 3.62 -2.45
C VAL A 212 -13.09 3.72 -3.77
N LEU A 213 -11.76 3.72 -3.70
CA LEU A 213 -10.89 3.87 -4.86
C LEU A 213 -10.45 2.50 -5.38
N SER A 214 -11.17 1.95 -6.33
CA SER A 214 -10.77 0.79 -7.13
C SER A 214 -9.83 1.22 -8.28
N TYR A 215 -9.58 0.39 -9.26
CA TYR A 215 -8.68 0.71 -10.38
C TYR A 215 -9.14 0.01 -11.66
N ASP A 216 -8.78 0.57 -12.82
CA ASP A 216 -9.01 -0.03 -14.13
C ASP A 216 -7.78 -0.71 -14.71
N LEU A 217 -6.59 -0.44 -14.17
CA LEU A 217 -5.33 -1.01 -14.63
C LEU A 217 -4.47 -1.53 -13.46
N ASP A 218 -4.02 -2.78 -13.55
CA ASP A 218 -3.02 -3.37 -12.65
C ASP A 218 -1.66 -3.38 -13.33
N SER A 219 -0.64 -2.82 -12.69
CA SER A 219 0.74 -2.82 -13.17
C SER A 219 1.40 -4.19 -13.09
N LEU A 220 0.85 -5.11 -12.30
CA LEU A 220 1.39 -6.43 -11.95
C LEU A 220 2.79 -6.39 -11.31
N ASP A 221 3.23 -5.24 -10.83
CA ASP A 221 4.55 -5.04 -10.23
C ASP A 221 4.78 -5.89 -8.97
N TRP A 222 3.70 -6.24 -8.26
CA TRP A 222 3.70 -7.13 -7.09
C TRP A 222 4.15 -8.58 -7.40
N THR A 223 4.20 -8.97 -8.68
CA THR A 223 4.72 -10.27 -9.12
C THR A 223 6.21 -10.25 -9.40
N ASP A 224 6.88 -9.11 -9.22
CA ASP A 224 8.29 -8.86 -9.54
C ASP A 224 8.67 -9.24 -10.98
N PRO A 225 7.91 -8.84 -12.02
CA PRO A 225 8.13 -9.26 -13.41
C PRO A 225 9.29 -8.51 -14.07
N GLY A 226 9.93 -7.61 -13.34
CA GLY A 226 10.96 -6.69 -13.82
C GLY A 226 10.41 -5.39 -14.44
N PRO A 227 11.24 -4.33 -14.49
CA PRO A 227 10.80 -2.97 -14.83
C PRO A 227 10.23 -2.84 -16.25
N ALA A 228 10.76 -3.59 -17.22
CA ALA A 228 10.27 -3.55 -18.59
C ALA A 228 8.81 -4.02 -18.73
N THR A 229 8.42 -5.06 -17.98
CA THR A 229 7.05 -5.57 -17.97
C THR A 229 6.11 -4.58 -17.28
N VAL A 230 6.52 -3.98 -16.15
CA VAL A 230 5.76 -2.93 -15.47
C VAL A 230 5.51 -1.75 -16.42
N CYS A 231 6.54 -1.25 -17.12
CA CYS A 231 6.39 -0.19 -18.10
C CYS A 231 5.42 -0.59 -19.23
N ALA A 232 5.49 -1.84 -19.72
CA ALA A 232 4.61 -2.32 -20.79
C ALA A 232 3.13 -2.30 -20.33
N GLN A 233 2.83 -2.68 -19.09
CA GLN A 233 1.48 -2.59 -18.52
C GLN A 233 0.99 -1.14 -18.49
N LEU A 234 1.81 -0.21 -18.00
CA LEU A 234 1.42 1.20 -17.88
C LEU A 234 1.23 1.91 -19.21
N ARG A 235 1.79 1.40 -20.31
CA ARG A 235 1.51 1.94 -21.66
C ARG A 235 0.06 1.77 -22.10
N THR A 236 -0.71 0.91 -21.45
CA THR A 236 -2.16 0.77 -21.70
C THR A 236 -3.01 1.80 -20.98
N ALA A 237 -2.47 2.54 -19.99
CA ALA A 237 -3.16 3.60 -19.30
C ALA A 237 -3.61 4.70 -20.28
N THR A 238 -4.78 5.27 -20.08
CA THR A 238 -5.32 6.38 -20.88
C THR A 238 -5.87 7.47 -19.95
N ALA A 239 -6.25 8.60 -20.48
CA ALA A 239 -6.84 9.70 -19.68
C ALA A 239 -7.98 9.17 -18.79
N GLY A 240 -7.92 9.49 -17.51
CA GLY A 240 -8.85 9.03 -16.48
C GLY A 240 -8.51 7.70 -15.82
N SER A 241 -7.47 6.96 -16.27
CA SER A 241 -7.08 5.68 -15.67
C SER A 241 -6.63 5.85 -14.22
N VAL A 242 -7.02 4.88 -13.39
CA VAL A 242 -6.49 4.64 -12.04
C VAL A 242 -5.62 3.38 -12.10
N VAL A 243 -4.33 3.53 -11.86
CA VAL A 243 -3.35 2.44 -11.94
C VAL A 243 -3.03 1.92 -10.55
N SER A 244 -3.16 0.61 -10.35
CA SER A 244 -2.72 -0.09 -9.13
C SER A 244 -1.24 -0.44 -9.22
N MET A 245 -0.46 0.00 -8.24
CA MET A 245 0.96 -0.25 -8.06
C MET A 245 1.29 -0.55 -6.59
N HIS A 246 2.52 -0.96 -6.31
CA HIS A 246 2.93 -1.36 -4.95
C HIS A 246 4.27 -0.71 -4.57
N LEU A 247 4.34 -0.23 -3.31
CA LEU A 247 5.61 0.06 -2.66
C LEU A 247 6.33 -1.26 -2.31
N GLY A 248 7.63 -1.20 -1.98
CA GLY A 248 8.38 -2.38 -1.55
C GLY A 248 9.00 -3.22 -2.67
N HIS A 249 8.80 -2.87 -3.94
CA HIS A 249 9.31 -3.60 -5.09
C HIS A 249 10.44 -2.84 -5.81
N GLN A 250 11.61 -3.45 -5.96
CA GLN A 250 12.74 -2.85 -6.66
C GLN A 250 12.46 -2.62 -8.15
N GLY A 251 11.69 -3.53 -8.77
CA GLY A 251 11.26 -3.40 -10.16
C GLY A 251 10.40 -2.16 -10.38
N THR A 252 9.53 -1.83 -9.43
CA THR A 252 8.72 -0.60 -9.44
C THR A 252 9.61 0.63 -9.40
N LEU A 253 10.56 0.71 -8.46
CA LEU A 253 11.51 1.81 -8.39
C LEU A 253 12.28 2.00 -9.70
N ALA A 254 12.77 0.91 -10.29
CA ALA A 254 13.54 0.95 -11.54
C ALA A 254 12.67 1.36 -12.76
N ALA A 255 11.36 1.13 -12.71
CA ALA A 255 10.44 1.47 -13.80
C ALA A 255 10.01 2.95 -13.81
N ILE A 256 10.03 3.64 -12.65
CA ILE A 256 9.49 5.01 -12.50
C ILE A 256 10.02 5.99 -13.56
N PRO A 257 11.32 6.11 -13.83
CA PRO A 257 11.80 7.09 -14.81
C PRO A 257 11.19 6.87 -16.20
N GLN A 258 11.11 5.63 -16.65
CA GLN A 258 10.53 5.29 -17.96
C GLN A 258 9.01 5.47 -17.97
N ILE A 259 8.32 5.12 -16.87
CA ILE A 259 6.86 5.34 -16.73
C ILE A 259 6.53 6.83 -16.90
N LEU A 260 7.25 7.70 -16.18
CA LEU A 260 7.02 9.14 -16.23
C LEU A 260 7.33 9.72 -17.62
N ALA A 261 8.42 9.28 -18.25
CA ALA A 261 8.75 9.67 -19.63
C ALA A 261 7.70 9.21 -20.64
N ASP A 262 7.20 7.96 -20.53
CA ASP A 262 6.15 7.43 -21.41
C ASP A 262 4.80 8.17 -21.22
N LEU A 263 4.45 8.56 -20.00
CA LEU A 263 3.26 9.36 -19.72
C LEU A 263 3.38 10.78 -20.30
N ASP A 264 4.51 11.43 -20.07
CA ASP A 264 4.80 12.78 -20.59
C ASP A 264 4.76 12.82 -22.12
N ALA A 265 5.44 11.87 -22.79
CA ALA A 265 5.43 11.74 -24.25
C ALA A 265 4.02 11.56 -24.84
N ARG A 266 3.07 11.08 -24.04
CA ARG A 266 1.65 10.89 -24.41
C ARG A 266 0.77 12.03 -23.92
N GLY A 267 1.35 13.06 -23.30
CA GLY A 267 0.63 14.20 -22.74
C GLY A 267 -0.26 13.82 -21.54
N LEU A 268 0.02 12.72 -20.84
CA LEU A 268 -0.73 12.27 -19.67
C LEU A 268 -0.03 12.72 -18.39
N ARG A 269 -0.72 13.49 -17.57
CA ARG A 269 -0.18 14.00 -16.31
C ARG A 269 -0.57 13.11 -15.14
N PRO A 270 0.40 12.58 -14.36
CA PRO A 270 0.12 11.86 -13.12
C PRO A 270 -0.30 12.86 -12.02
N VAL A 271 -1.48 12.61 -11.45
CA VAL A 271 -2.09 13.44 -10.39
C VAL A 271 -2.58 12.54 -9.24
N THR A 272 -2.91 13.14 -8.08
CA THR A 272 -3.57 12.40 -7.00
C THR A 272 -4.97 11.94 -7.41
N ALA A 273 -5.51 10.93 -6.74
CA ALA A 273 -6.87 10.48 -7.00
C ALA A 273 -7.89 11.59 -6.71
N THR A 274 -7.68 12.41 -5.65
CA THR A 274 -8.56 13.55 -5.39
C THR A 274 -8.57 14.53 -6.57
N GLN A 275 -7.42 14.84 -7.15
CA GLN A 275 -7.35 15.72 -8.33
C GLN A 275 -7.99 15.08 -9.56
N LEU A 276 -7.79 13.77 -9.78
CA LEU A 276 -8.36 13.06 -10.92
C LEU A 276 -9.90 13.09 -10.91
N PHE A 277 -10.50 12.98 -9.72
CA PHE A 277 -11.97 12.93 -9.53
C PHE A 277 -12.59 14.26 -9.05
N ALA A 278 -11.85 15.37 -9.15
CA ALA A 278 -12.32 16.72 -8.84
C ALA A 278 -13.29 17.30 -9.89
#